data_05b10f70e5438b351df0ee7f04167dd0
#
_entry.id   05b10f70e5438b351df0ee7f04167dd0
#
_cell.length_a   1.000
_cell.length_b   1.000
_cell.length_c   1.000
_cell.angle_alpha   90.00
_cell.angle_beta   90.00
_cell.angle_gamma   90.00
#
_symmetry.space_group_name_H-M   'P 1'
#
loop_
_entity.id
_entity.type
_entity.pdbx_description
1 polymer ?
#
loop_
_entity_poly.entity_id
_entity_poly.type
_entity_poly.pdbx_seq_one_letter_code
_entity_poly.pdbx_strand_id
1 'polypeptide(L)'
;LKEVVKYIRLFGVPEENFSIDLTIARGLDYYTGTVYETFLDNYREIGSVCSGGRYDNLAEKYTDKSLPGVGIAIGVTRLFDQLNDLKLIKTEKESISDVLVISTSDDVSECLPIANTFRKEGINTEVYMNDKKMKAKFKYADKLKIPYVAIIGEDELKENKVSLKNLVTGKQDTINIQEA
;
A
#
# COMPACT_ATOMS: atom_id res chain seq x y z
N LEU A 1 -23.15 27.68 -8.30
CA LEU A 1 -23.47 26.39 -8.93
C LEU A 1 -23.50 26.46 -10.45
N LYS A 2 -24.23 27.39 -11.09
CA LYS A 2 -24.27 27.47 -12.58
C LYS A 2 -22.90 27.57 -13.22
N GLU A 3 -22.01 28.38 -12.66
CA GLU A 3 -20.64 28.53 -13.13
C GLU A 3 -19.81 27.25 -12.93
N VAL A 4 -19.94 26.60 -11.79
CA VAL A 4 -19.28 25.31 -11.52
C VAL A 4 -19.70 24.26 -12.53
N VAL A 5 -21.01 24.10 -12.78
CA VAL A 5 -21.53 23.16 -13.78
C VAL A 5 -21.01 23.49 -15.19
N LYS A 6 -20.94 24.77 -15.56
CA LYS A 6 -20.35 25.18 -16.82
C LYS A 6 -18.91 24.70 -16.97
N TYR A 7 -18.09 24.86 -15.94
CA TYR A 7 -16.69 24.42 -16.00
C TYR A 7 -16.55 22.90 -15.97
N ILE A 8 -17.36 22.18 -15.21
CA ILE A 8 -17.39 20.70 -15.23
C ILE A 8 -17.58 20.19 -16.67
N ARG A 9 -18.54 20.77 -17.39
CA ARG A 9 -18.78 20.44 -18.80
C ARG A 9 -17.60 20.80 -19.71
N LEU A 10 -17.00 21.96 -19.51
CA LEU A 10 -15.84 22.41 -20.29
C LEU A 10 -14.60 21.52 -20.04
N PHE A 11 -14.48 20.91 -18.84
CA PHE A 11 -13.48 19.88 -18.56
C PHE A 11 -13.80 18.53 -19.20
N GLY A 12 -14.93 18.37 -19.87
CA GLY A 12 -15.30 17.15 -20.58
C GLY A 12 -15.87 16.07 -19.67
N VAL A 13 -16.34 16.40 -18.47
CA VAL A 13 -17.03 15.44 -17.60
C VAL A 13 -18.40 15.12 -18.21
N PRO A 14 -18.71 13.83 -18.48
CA PRO A 14 -20.01 13.41 -19.01
C PRO A 14 -21.16 13.81 -18.08
N GLU A 15 -22.32 14.14 -18.66
CA GLU A 15 -23.50 14.57 -17.88
C GLU A 15 -24.01 13.48 -16.91
N GLU A 16 -23.82 12.23 -17.26
CA GLU A 16 -24.18 11.09 -16.42
C GLU A 16 -23.28 10.91 -15.19
N ASN A 17 -22.10 11.54 -15.19
CA ASN A 17 -21.14 11.39 -14.11
C ASN A 17 -21.24 12.49 -13.03
N PHE A 18 -22.18 13.41 -13.15
CA PHE A 18 -22.43 14.40 -12.10
C PHE A 18 -23.90 14.81 -12.01
N SER A 19 -24.32 15.21 -10.85
CA SER A 19 -25.65 15.75 -10.61
C SER A 19 -25.60 16.86 -9.54
N ILE A 20 -26.60 17.75 -9.54
CA ILE A 20 -26.77 18.71 -8.47
C ILE A 20 -27.69 18.07 -7.43
N ASP A 21 -27.19 17.86 -6.23
CA ASP A 21 -27.94 17.33 -5.11
C ASP A 21 -27.91 18.35 -3.96
N LEU A 22 -29.07 18.91 -3.62
CA LEU A 22 -29.23 19.90 -2.56
C LEU A 22 -29.40 19.26 -1.17
N THR A 23 -29.41 17.93 -1.12
CA THR A 23 -29.51 17.19 0.15
C THR A 23 -28.13 16.88 0.76
N ILE A 24 -27.05 17.15 0.03
CA ILE A 24 -25.70 16.95 0.56
C ILE A 24 -25.46 17.97 1.68
N ALA A 25 -25.36 17.46 2.91
CA ALA A 25 -24.97 18.20 4.08
C ALA A 25 -23.62 17.72 4.59
N ARG A 26 -22.61 18.58 4.60
CA ARG A 26 -21.29 18.29 5.10
C ARG A 26 -21.10 18.84 6.51
N GLY A 27 -20.60 17.99 7.42
CA GLY A 27 -20.63 18.19 8.85
C GLY A 27 -19.57 19.11 9.46
N LEU A 28 -18.85 19.92 8.67
CA LEU A 28 -17.87 20.87 9.19
C LEU A 28 -18.23 22.28 8.76
N ASP A 29 -18.32 23.16 9.71
CA ASP A 29 -18.81 24.55 9.55
C ASP A 29 -17.86 25.48 8.76
N TYR A 30 -16.75 24.95 8.25
CA TYR A 30 -15.81 25.78 7.48
C TYR A 30 -16.08 25.88 5.98
N TYR A 31 -17.00 25.09 5.45
CA TYR A 31 -17.38 25.22 4.04
C TYR A 31 -18.27 26.44 3.84
N THR A 32 -17.87 27.30 2.90
CA THR A 32 -18.54 28.56 2.60
C THR A 32 -19.17 28.57 1.22
N GLY A 33 -19.01 27.52 0.45
CA GLY A 33 -19.48 27.44 -0.93
C GLY A 33 -19.90 26.06 -1.36
N THR A 34 -19.60 25.69 -2.60
CA THR A 34 -19.95 24.40 -3.16
C THR A 34 -19.27 23.26 -2.39
N VAL A 35 -20.05 22.29 -1.99
CA VAL A 35 -19.58 21.00 -1.44
C VAL A 35 -19.86 19.90 -2.45
N TYR A 36 -19.09 18.83 -2.41
CA TYR A 36 -19.25 17.71 -3.32
C TYR A 36 -18.91 16.39 -2.65
N GLU A 37 -19.53 15.36 -3.17
CA GLU A 37 -19.31 13.96 -2.80
C GLU A 37 -19.21 13.11 -4.06
N THR A 38 -18.41 12.07 -4.00
CA THR A 38 -18.26 11.12 -5.09
C THR A 38 -18.66 9.74 -4.61
N PHE A 39 -19.47 9.07 -5.41
CA PHE A 39 -19.95 7.71 -5.17
C PHE A 39 -19.54 6.81 -6.33
N LEU A 40 -19.43 5.52 -6.07
CA LEU A 40 -19.32 4.52 -7.12
C LEU A 40 -20.73 4.14 -7.57
N ASP A 41 -21.09 4.37 -8.82
CA ASP A 41 -22.48 4.24 -9.30
C ASP A 41 -23.09 2.86 -9.07
N ASN A 42 -22.32 1.79 -9.29
CA ASN A 42 -22.76 0.42 -9.08
C ASN A 42 -22.62 -0.07 -7.62
N TYR A 43 -22.11 0.77 -6.70
CA TYR A 43 -21.77 0.40 -5.32
C TYR A 43 -22.04 1.57 -4.37
N ARG A 44 -23.20 2.20 -4.51
CA ARG A 44 -23.59 3.37 -3.71
C ARG A 44 -23.72 3.07 -2.22
N GLU A 45 -23.94 1.82 -1.86
CA GLU A 45 -23.96 1.33 -0.49
C GLU A 45 -22.62 1.50 0.26
N ILE A 46 -21.51 1.58 -0.46
CA ILE A 46 -20.19 1.91 0.11
C ILE A 46 -20.21 3.33 0.71
N GLY A 47 -21.07 4.20 0.19
CA GLY A 47 -21.13 5.61 0.54
C GLY A 47 -20.09 6.46 -0.21
N SER A 48 -19.90 7.68 0.26
CA SER A 48 -18.97 8.62 -0.37
C SER A 48 -17.52 8.16 -0.25
N VAL A 49 -16.85 8.00 -1.38
CA VAL A 49 -15.44 7.58 -1.46
C VAL A 49 -14.48 8.77 -1.57
N CYS A 50 -14.99 9.91 -2.01
CA CYS A 50 -14.24 11.15 -2.12
C CYS A 50 -15.17 12.32 -1.81
N SER A 51 -14.66 13.33 -1.15
CA SER A 51 -15.48 14.47 -0.78
C SER A 51 -14.64 15.71 -0.54
N GLY A 52 -15.31 16.86 -0.58
CA GLY A 52 -14.66 18.11 -0.31
C GLY A 52 -15.59 19.32 -0.52
N GLY A 53 -14.99 20.49 -0.60
CA GLY A 53 -15.74 21.71 -0.81
C GLY A 53 -14.87 22.95 -0.79
N ARG A 54 -15.52 24.08 -1.09
CA ARG A 54 -14.92 25.40 -1.03
C ARG A 54 -14.96 25.95 0.38
N TYR A 55 -13.87 26.54 0.81
CA TYR A 55 -13.75 27.30 2.06
C TYR A 55 -13.00 28.61 1.81
N ASP A 56 -13.55 29.70 2.31
CA ASP A 56 -12.95 31.02 2.12
C ASP A 56 -12.19 31.49 3.36
N ASN A 57 -12.64 31.11 4.56
CA ASN A 57 -12.21 31.69 5.84
C ASN A 57 -11.38 30.75 6.69
N LEU A 58 -11.06 29.55 6.23
CA LEU A 58 -10.35 28.55 7.05
C LEU A 58 -8.96 29.04 7.46
N ALA A 59 -8.26 29.72 6.58
CA ALA A 59 -6.92 30.25 6.81
C ALA A 59 -6.90 31.42 7.81
N GLU A 60 -7.99 32.15 8.00
CA GLU A 60 -8.10 33.31 8.93
C GLU A 60 -7.83 32.91 10.38
N LYS A 61 -7.96 31.63 10.71
CA LYS A 61 -7.59 31.09 12.04
C LYS A 61 -6.08 31.08 12.28
N TYR A 62 -5.28 31.23 11.24
CA TYR A 62 -3.80 31.06 11.28
C TYR A 62 -3.07 32.28 10.68
N THR A 63 -3.76 33.16 9.96
CA THR A 63 -3.17 34.31 9.29
C THR A 63 -4.22 35.41 9.09
N ASP A 64 -3.78 36.66 9.06
CA ASP A 64 -4.63 37.83 8.75
C ASP A 64 -4.93 37.96 7.24
N LYS A 65 -4.47 37.02 6.42
CA LYS A 65 -4.71 37.03 4.99
C LYS A 65 -5.95 36.21 4.63
N SER A 66 -6.82 36.75 3.80
CA SER A 66 -7.90 35.98 3.18
C SER A 66 -7.32 35.05 2.12
N LEU A 67 -7.39 33.76 2.36
CA LEU A 67 -6.88 32.70 1.47
C LEU A 67 -8.01 31.71 1.17
N PRO A 68 -8.86 32.00 0.17
CA PRO A 68 -9.89 31.06 -0.23
C PRO A 68 -9.28 29.80 -0.81
N GLY A 69 -9.91 28.67 -0.54
CA GLY A 69 -9.42 27.37 -0.99
C GLY A 69 -10.54 26.41 -1.38
N VAL A 70 -10.14 25.38 -2.09
CA VAL A 70 -10.96 24.19 -2.38
C VAL A 70 -10.15 22.99 -1.98
N GLY A 71 -10.75 22.11 -1.20
CA GLY A 71 -10.11 20.87 -0.77
C GLY A 71 -10.84 19.63 -1.26
N ILE A 72 -10.09 18.57 -1.46
CA ILE A 72 -10.60 17.24 -1.78
C ILE A 72 -9.89 16.22 -0.92
N ALA A 73 -10.63 15.23 -0.42
CA ALA A 73 -10.11 14.11 0.33
C ALA A 73 -10.65 12.80 -0.23
N ILE A 74 -9.76 11.86 -0.49
CA ILE A 74 -10.10 10.50 -0.92
C ILE A 74 -9.81 9.56 0.24
N GLY A 75 -10.81 8.78 0.64
CA GLY A 75 -10.67 7.75 1.66
C GLY A 75 -10.01 6.48 1.10
N VAL A 76 -8.70 6.55 0.80
CA VAL A 76 -7.97 5.49 0.08
C VAL A 76 -8.08 4.15 0.79
N THR A 77 -7.84 4.08 2.10
CA THR A 77 -7.94 2.83 2.87
C THR A 77 -9.34 2.24 2.78
N ARG A 78 -10.37 3.06 3.05
CA ARG A 78 -11.75 2.62 2.98
C ARG A 78 -12.15 2.14 1.58
N LEU A 79 -11.73 2.88 0.55
CA LEU A 79 -11.99 2.52 -0.84
C LEU A 79 -11.32 1.18 -1.19
N PHE A 80 -10.06 1.01 -0.81
CA PHE A 80 -9.32 -0.22 -1.02
C PHE A 80 -10.00 -1.42 -0.35
N ASP A 81 -10.33 -1.31 0.95
CA ASP A 81 -10.98 -2.37 1.70
C ASP A 81 -12.30 -2.80 1.05
N GLN A 82 -13.14 -1.83 0.70
CA GLN A 82 -14.43 -2.11 0.07
C GLN A 82 -14.28 -2.76 -1.31
N LEU A 83 -13.36 -2.28 -2.14
CA LEU A 83 -13.10 -2.86 -3.46
C LEU A 83 -12.51 -4.27 -3.35
N ASN A 84 -11.71 -4.54 -2.32
CA ASN A 84 -11.17 -5.85 -2.03
C ASN A 84 -12.25 -6.83 -1.57
N ASP A 85 -13.14 -6.41 -0.65
CA ASP A 85 -14.26 -7.21 -0.17
C ASP A 85 -15.23 -7.59 -1.31
N LEU A 86 -15.45 -6.67 -2.23
CA LEU A 86 -16.22 -6.89 -3.45
C LEU A 86 -15.48 -7.69 -4.53
N LYS A 87 -14.21 -8.07 -4.28
CA LYS A 87 -13.33 -8.79 -5.22
C LYS A 87 -13.13 -8.08 -6.57
N LEU A 88 -13.20 -6.76 -6.56
CA LEU A 88 -12.96 -5.91 -7.72
C LEU A 88 -11.48 -5.59 -7.92
N ILE A 89 -10.67 -5.75 -6.87
CA ILE A 89 -9.21 -5.65 -6.93
C ILE A 89 -8.65 -7.08 -6.96
N LYS A 90 -7.81 -7.35 -7.94
CA LYS A 90 -7.03 -8.59 -7.99
C LYS A 90 -5.71 -8.35 -7.26
N THR A 91 -5.52 -8.99 -6.14
CA THR A 91 -4.23 -9.05 -5.44
C THR A 91 -3.53 -10.33 -5.88
N GLU A 92 -2.51 -10.20 -6.73
CA GLU A 92 -1.79 -11.35 -7.28
C GLU A 92 -0.74 -11.91 -6.31
N LYS A 93 -0.25 -11.09 -5.37
CA LYS A 93 0.75 -11.49 -4.38
C LYS A 93 0.21 -11.35 -2.97
N GLU A 94 0.35 -12.39 -2.17
CA GLU A 94 0.00 -12.36 -0.74
C GLU A 94 1.08 -11.65 0.10
N SER A 95 2.32 -11.55 -0.41
CA SER A 95 3.45 -10.88 0.22
C SER A 95 4.12 -9.89 -0.72
N ILE A 96 4.59 -8.77 -0.16
CA ILE A 96 5.46 -7.82 -0.87
C ILE A 96 6.85 -8.43 -1.07
N SER A 97 7.35 -9.19 -0.08
CA SER A 97 8.65 -9.84 -0.12
C SER A 97 8.54 -11.20 -0.82
N ASP A 98 9.45 -11.45 -1.75
CA ASP A 98 9.59 -12.74 -2.42
C ASP A 98 10.51 -13.69 -1.62
N VAL A 99 11.52 -13.14 -0.95
CA VAL A 99 12.50 -13.88 -0.16
C VAL A 99 12.71 -13.24 1.22
N LEU A 100 12.73 -14.07 2.27
CA LEU A 100 13.22 -13.70 3.61
C LEU A 100 14.60 -14.29 3.83
N VAL A 101 15.62 -13.45 4.02
CA VAL A 101 16.97 -13.88 4.38
C VAL A 101 17.08 -13.99 5.90
N ILE A 102 17.53 -15.14 6.40
CA ILE A 102 17.68 -15.42 7.83
C ILE A 102 19.07 -15.98 8.14
N SER A 103 19.67 -15.51 9.23
CA SER A 103 20.90 -16.11 9.78
C SER A 103 20.57 -17.29 10.70
N THR A 104 21.43 -18.29 10.73
CA THR A 104 21.41 -19.36 11.76
C THR A 104 22.05 -18.90 13.07
N SER A 105 22.87 -17.85 13.03
CA SER A 105 23.49 -17.19 14.19
C SER A 105 22.74 -15.93 14.61
N ASP A 106 23.19 -15.31 15.69
CA ASP A 106 22.67 -14.03 16.19
C ASP A 106 23.19 -12.84 15.37
N ASP A 107 24.29 -13.04 14.61
CA ASP A 107 24.84 -12.04 13.70
C ASP A 107 24.12 -12.09 12.34
N VAL A 108 23.51 -10.98 11.98
CA VAL A 108 22.80 -10.80 10.71
C VAL A 108 23.62 -10.01 9.67
N SER A 109 24.86 -9.61 10.02
CA SER A 109 25.69 -8.79 9.13
C SER A 109 25.95 -9.47 7.79
N GLU A 110 26.15 -10.77 7.80
CA GLU A 110 26.39 -11.59 6.61
C GLU A 110 25.14 -11.74 5.71
N CYS A 111 23.95 -11.58 6.28
CA CYS A 111 22.69 -11.60 5.51
C CYS A 111 22.52 -10.38 4.60
N LEU A 112 23.11 -9.24 4.98
CA LEU A 112 22.90 -7.97 4.27
C LEU A 112 23.50 -7.95 2.85
N PRO A 113 24.75 -8.38 2.64
CA PRO A 113 25.31 -8.50 1.29
C PRO A 113 24.51 -9.46 0.41
N ILE A 114 24.09 -10.59 0.95
CA ILE A 114 23.32 -11.62 0.22
C ILE A 114 21.95 -11.05 -0.17
N ALA A 115 21.24 -10.41 0.75
CA ALA A 115 19.98 -9.74 0.44
C ALA A 115 20.15 -8.66 -0.63
N ASN A 116 21.29 -7.96 -0.65
CA ASN A 116 21.57 -6.97 -1.68
C ASN A 116 21.82 -7.62 -3.05
N THR A 117 22.38 -8.83 -3.11
CA THR A 117 22.50 -9.57 -4.37
C THR A 117 21.13 -9.89 -4.94
N PHE A 118 20.22 -10.44 -4.16
CA PHE A 118 18.84 -10.68 -4.59
C PHE A 118 18.13 -9.40 -5.06
N ARG A 119 18.28 -8.30 -4.32
CA ARG A 119 17.65 -7.01 -4.68
C ARG A 119 18.18 -6.43 -6.00
N LYS A 120 19.47 -6.64 -6.32
CA LYS A 120 20.05 -6.21 -7.60
C LYS A 120 19.44 -6.96 -8.78
N GLU A 121 19.02 -8.19 -8.58
CA GLU A 121 18.31 -9.01 -9.58
C GLU A 121 16.79 -8.73 -9.59
N GLY A 122 16.33 -7.72 -8.87
CA GLY A 122 14.91 -7.31 -8.84
C GLY A 122 14.03 -8.14 -7.93
N ILE A 123 14.60 -8.99 -7.06
CA ILE A 123 13.86 -9.83 -6.11
C ILE A 123 13.58 -9.03 -4.85
N ASN A 124 12.30 -8.90 -4.48
CA ASN A 124 11.92 -8.21 -3.25
C ASN A 124 12.35 -9.01 -2.03
N THR A 125 13.36 -8.54 -1.35
CA THR A 125 14.05 -9.28 -0.29
C THR A 125 13.98 -8.56 1.04
N GLU A 126 13.54 -9.27 2.05
CA GLU A 126 13.55 -8.85 3.45
C GLU A 126 14.64 -9.60 4.23
N VAL A 127 15.24 -8.93 5.21
CA VAL A 127 16.18 -9.56 6.16
C VAL A 127 15.53 -9.62 7.53
N TYR A 128 15.53 -10.81 8.15
CA TYR A 128 15.00 -10.95 9.50
C TYR A 128 16.03 -10.45 10.52
N MET A 129 15.77 -9.26 11.08
CA MET A 129 16.71 -8.53 11.93
C MET A 129 16.63 -8.89 13.43
N ASN A 130 15.58 -9.61 13.86
CA ASN A 130 15.40 -9.90 15.28
C ASN A 130 16.16 -11.15 15.70
N ASP A 131 16.79 -11.09 16.88
CA ASP A 131 17.37 -12.26 17.52
C ASP A 131 16.27 -13.18 18.07
N LYS A 132 15.92 -14.20 17.29
CA LYS A 132 14.92 -15.23 17.63
C LYS A 132 15.37 -16.58 17.08
N LYS A 133 14.91 -17.66 17.74
CA LYS A 133 15.13 -19.04 17.28
C LYS A 133 14.58 -19.27 15.87
N MET A 134 15.21 -20.16 15.11
CA MET A 134 14.85 -20.52 13.74
C MET A 134 13.35 -20.75 13.54
N LYS A 135 12.69 -21.46 14.47
CA LYS A 135 11.24 -21.69 14.41
C LYS A 135 10.42 -20.40 14.35
N ALA A 136 10.85 -19.34 15.04
CA ALA A 136 10.16 -18.05 15.01
C ALA A 136 10.40 -17.31 13.69
N LYS A 137 11.61 -17.43 13.11
CA LYS A 137 11.95 -16.85 11.80
C LYS A 137 11.09 -17.47 10.69
N PHE A 138 10.94 -18.79 10.68
CA PHE A 138 10.04 -19.49 9.74
C PHE A 138 8.56 -19.14 9.95
N LYS A 139 8.10 -19.07 11.21
CA LYS A 139 6.72 -18.65 11.52
C LYS A 139 6.43 -17.22 11.03
N TYR A 140 7.43 -16.36 11.05
CA TYR A 140 7.30 -15.01 10.52
C TYR A 140 7.09 -15.02 8.99
N ALA A 141 7.93 -15.77 8.25
CA ALA A 141 7.78 -15.92 6.81
C ALA A 141 6.40 -16.50 6.43
N ASP A 142 5.97 -17.55 7.13
CA ASP A 142 4.66 -18.18 6.91
C ASP A 142 3.49 -17.22 7.20
N LYS A 143 3.57 -16.47 8.31
CA LYS A 143 2.55 -15.47 8.67
C LYS A 143 2.40 -14.37 7.59
N LEU A 144 3.52 -13.94 7.01
CA LEU A 144 3.54 -12.91 5.96
C LEU A 144 3.42 -13.50 4.55
N LYS A 145 3.25 -14.83 4.44
CA LYS A 145 3.15 -15.51 3.14
C LYS A 145 4.32 -15.27 2.21
N ILE A 146 5.53 -15.12 2.78
CA ILE A 146 6.76 -15.00 2.00
C ILE A 146 7.09 -16.39 1.44
N PRO A 147 7.16 -16.57 0.12
CA PRO A 147 7.26 -17.90 -0.48
C PRO A 147 8.62 -18.58 -0.29
N TYR A 148 9.70 -17.79 -0.17
CA TYR A 148 11.05 -18.33 -0.05
C TYR A 148 11.74 -17.85 1.21
N VAL A 149 12.55 -18.74 1.81
CA VAL A 149 13.46 -18.42 2.92
C VAL A 149 14.87 -18.78 2.51
N ALA A 150 15.77 -17.81 2.49
CA ALA A 150 17.19 -17.99 2.28
C ALA A 150 17.90 -18.10 3.64
N ILE A 151 18.47 -19.27 3.92
CA ILE A 151 19.12 -19.60 5.18
C ILE A 151 20.62 -19.43 5.02
N ILE A 152 21.22 -18.67 5.92
CA ILE A 152 22.64 -18.37 5.91
C ILE A 152 23.23 -18.90 7.23
N GLY A 153 24.16 -19.81 7.12
CA GLY A 153 24.95 -20.35 8.23
C GLY A 153 26.45 -20.29 7.90
N GLU A 154 27.28 -20.68 8.86
CA GLU A 154 28.73 -20.67 8.68
C GLU A 154 29.21 -21.56 7.53
N ASP A 155 28.53 -22.67 7.29
CA ASP A 155 28.89 -23.60 6.22
C ASP A 155 28.52 -23.03 4.85
N GLU A 156 27.34 -22.43 4.72
CA GLU A 156 26.91 -21.74 3.53
C GLU A 156 27.86 -20.59 3.16
N LEU A 157 28.29 -19.81 4.15
CA LEU A 157 29.23 -18.70 3.94
C LEU A 157 30.59 -19.16 3.46
N LYS A 158 31.15 -20.23 4.06
CA LYS A 158 32.45 -20.78 3.65
C LYS A 158 32.46 -21.27 2.20
N GLU A 159 31.32 -21.78 1.73
CA GLU A 159 31.15 -22.30 0.38
C GLU A 159 30.61 -21.28 -0.63
N ASN A 160 30.35 -20.04 -0.20
CA ASN A 160 29.69 -18.98 -1.00
C ASN A 160 28.33 -19.44 -1.55
N LYS A 161 27.57 -20.15 -0.72
CA LYS A 161 26.26 -20.70 -1.05
C LYS A 161 25.16 -20.15 -0.15
N VAL A 162 23.92 -20.44 -0.50
CA VAL A 162 22.72 -20.15 0.27
C VAL A 162 21.79 -21.36 0.23
N SER A 163 21.23 -21.73 1.35
CA SER A 163 20.17 -22.76 1.42
C SER A 163 18.82 -22.07 1.21
N LEU A 164 18.25 -22.21 0.00
CA LEU A 164 16.97 -21.62 -0.36
C LEU A 164 15.83 -22.62 -0.17
N LYS A 165 14.89 -22.28 0.71
CA LYS A 165 13.72 -23.10 1.00
C LYS A 165 12.46 -22.47 0.44
N ASN A 166 11.75 -23.20 -0.40
CA ASN A 166 10.41 -22.85 -0.86
C ASN A 166 9.38 -23.32 0.19
N LEU A 167 8.67 -22.38 0.81
CA LEU A 167 7.69 -22.68 1.86
C LEU A 167 6.38 -23.25 1.32
N VAL A 168 6.08 -23.04 0.03
CA VAL A 168 4.86 -23.58 -0.60
C VAL A 168 5.02 -25.07 -0.91
N THR A 169 6.17 -25.45 -1.47
CA THR A 169 6.44 -26.85 -1.88
C THR A 169 7.18 -27.67 -0.83
N GLY A 170 7.81 -27.01 0.14
CA GLY A 170 8.68 -27.61 1.14
C GLY A 170 10.08 -27.99 0.63
N LYS A 171 10.37 -27.81 -0.67
CA LYS A 171 11.69 -28.08 -1.24
C LYS A 171 12.75 -27.13 -0.69
N GLN A 172 13.95 -27.65 -0.49
CA GLN A 172 15.13 -26.88 -0.10
C GLN A 172 16.30 -27.28 -1.00
N ASP A 173 16.94 -26.31 -1.60
CA ASP A 173 18.09 -26.47 -2.46
C ASP A 173 19.23 -25.57 -1.95
N THR A 174 20.47 -26.05 -2.09
CA THR A 174 21.66 -25.23 -1.79
C THR A 174 22.26 -24.78 -3.11
N ILE A 175 22.31 -23.48 -3.32
CA ILE A 175 22.73 -22.85 -4.57
C ILE A 175 23.84 -21.83 -4.33
N ASN A 176 24.62 -21.52 -5.36
CA ASN A 176 25.59 -20.43 -5.27
C ASN A 176 24.87 -19.09 -5.11
N ILE A 177 25.43 -18.19 -4.29
CA ILE A 177 24.85 -16.85 -4.07
C ILE A 177 24.73 -16.04 -5.37
N GLN A 178 25.54 -16.33 -6.37
CA GLN A 178 25.50 -15.67 -7.69
C GLN A 178 24.45 -16.27 -8.64
N GLU A 179 23.91 -17.44 -8.32
CA GLU A 179 22.91 -18.18 -9.11
C GLU A 179 21.52 -18.18 -8.45
N ALA A 180 21.38 -17.51 -7.30
CA ALA A 180 20.21 -17.53 -6.44
C ALA A 180 19.05 -16.60 -6.88
#